data_a5f1dea2e30480dcb614f558ab03d6a0
#
_entry.id   a5f1dea2e30480dcb614f558ab03d6a0
#
_cell.length_a   1.000
_cell.length_b   1.000
_cell.length_c   1.000
_cell.angle_alpha   90.00
_cell.angle_beta   90.00
_cell.angle_gamma   90.00
#
_symmetry.space_group_name_H-M   'P 1'
#
loop_
_entity.id
_entity.type
_entity.pdbx_description
1 polymer ?
#
loop_
_entity_poly.entity_id
_entity_poly.type
_entity_poly.pdbx_seq_one_letter_code
_entity_poly.pdbx_strand_id
1 'polypeptide(L)'
;MKKVILVGPLLTRSGYGEQARFALRSLRSRPDLFDIYIKPINWGKTSWIVENSDERQWIDQTIEKTIGYLQQGGTFDISLQVTIPNEFQNIAHTNIGYTAGIETTQVAPEWTQKCNEMDSIIVVSNHSGRVIENAAFEGVNEATGEKILLKNEVDINVVNYPVKTFEELPDLELDVDTDFNFLTVAQMGPRKNLENTIKWFVEEFKDENVGLIVKTNIAKNSLIDRVGCMQNLSEIVNRLGLENRKCKVFMLHGHMTDEEMHSLYTHKAVNAMLAL
;
A
#
# COMPACT_ATOMS: atom_id res chain seq x y z
N MET A 1 17.83 -9.64 -24.27
CA MET A 1 17.03 -9.02 -23.21
C MET A 1 15.60 -9.47 -23.35
N LYS A 2 14.94 -9.82 -22.24
CA LYS A 2 13.50 -10.13 -22.21
C LYS A 2 12.69 -8.84 -22.10
N LYS A 3 11.64 -8.72 -22.89
CA LYS A 3 10.70 -7.60 -22.79
C LYS A 3 9.73 -7.83 -21.64
N VAL A 4 9.82 -7.00 -20.62
CA VAL A 4 9.01 -7.12 -19.41
C VAL A 4 8.04 -5.95 -19.30
N ILE A 5 6.74 -6.23 -19.23
CA ILE A 5 5.73 -5.23 -18.88
C ILE A 5 5.44 -5.28 -17.38
N LEU A 6 5.74 -4.18 -16.69
CA LEU A 6 5.37 -3.97 -15.30
C LEU A 6 4.01 -3.26 -15.26
N VAL A 7 3.00 -3.94 -14.71
CA VAL A 7 1.67 -3.39 -14.49
C VAL A 7 1.51 -3.09 -13.00
N GLY A 8 1.16 -1.86 -12.64
CA GLY A 8 0.99 -1.51 -11.23
C GLY A 8 0.74 -0.02 -11.02
N PRO A 9 0.38 0.39 -9.80
CA PRO A 9 0.06 1.78 -9.48
C PRO A 9 1.29 2.63 -9.19
N LEU A 10 2.32 2.57 -10.04
CA LEU A 10 3.64 3.19 -9.84
C LEU A 10 3.59 4.70 -9.55
N LEU A 11 2.56 5.39 -10.06
CA LEU A 11 2.41 6.83 -9.91
C LEU A 11 1.62 7.23 -8.64
N THR A 12 1.16 6.27 -7.84
CA THR A 12 0.32 6.55 -6.68
C THR A 12 1.12 6.52 -5.37
N ARG A 13 0.69 7.33 -4.41
CA ARG A 13 1.19 7.32 -3.02
C ARG A 13 0.39 6.33 -2.20
N SER A 14 0.55 5.04 -2.52
CA SER A 14 -0.09 3.93 -1.84
C SER A 14 0.93 2.85 -1.52
N GLY A 15 0.59 1.91 -0.62
CA GLY A 15 1.42 0.75 -0.34
C GLY A 15 1.72 -0.07 -1.60
N TYR A 16 0.70 -0.30 -2.44
CA TYR A 16 0.90 -0.96 -3.73
C TYR A 16 1.71 -0.12 -4.73
N GLY A 17 1.60 1.21 -4.67
CA GLY A 17 2.45 2.10 -5.46
C GLY A 17 3.92 1.96 -5.08
N GLU A 18 4.22 1.90 -3.79
CA GLU A 18 5.59 1.68 -3.32
C GLU A 18 6.09 0.27 -3.68
N GLN A 19 5.27 -0.75 -3.51
CA GLN A 19 5.58 -2.12 -3.93
C GLN A 19 5.90 -2.20 -5.44
N ALA A 20 5.11 -1.51 -6.27
CA ALA A 20 5.36 -1.45 -7.71
C ALA A 20 6.68 -0.73 -8.06
N ARG A 21 7.03 0.33 -7.32
CA ARG A 21 8.33 1.00 -7.49
C ARG A 21 9.50 0.14 -7.00
N PHE A 22 9.35 -0.64 -5.94
CA PHE A 22 10.36 -1.63 -5.55
C PHE A 22 10.57 -2.70 -6.63
N ALA A 23 9.49 -3.23 -7.21
CA ALA A 23 9.56 -4.15 -8.33
C ALA A 23 10.27 -3.51 -9.55
N LEU A 24 9.94 -2.25 -9.85
CA LEU A 24 10.61 -1.49 -10.91
C LEU A 24 12.12 -1.35 -10.67
N ARG A 25 12.52 -0.94 -9.47
CA ARG A 25 13.94 -0.77 -9.10
C ARG A 25 14.70 -2.09 -9.21
N SER A 26 14.06 -3.21 -8.80
CA SER A 26 14.61 -4.55 -8.95
C SER A 26 14.82 -4.91 -10.43
N LEU A 27 13.87 -4.68 -11.31
CA LEU A 27 14.05 -4.91 -12.75
C LEU A 27 15.13 -4.00 -13.34
N ARG A 28 15.18 -2.72 -12.95
CA ARG A 28 16.17 -1.75 -13.41
C ARG A 28 17.60 -2.07 -12.97
N SER A 29 17.78 -2.82 -11.87
CA SER A 29 19.11 -3.25 -11.43
C SER A 29 19.76 -4.27 -12.38
N ARG A 30 18.98 -4.85 -13.30
CA ARG A 30 19.45 -5.83 -14.29
C ARG A 30 19.13 -5.40 -15.72
N PRO A 31 19.68 -4.26 -16.19
CA PRO A 31 19.46 -3.76 -17.55
C PRO A 31 20.04 -4.68 -18.64
N ASP A 32 20.92 -5.58 -18.24
CA ASP A 32 21.48 -6.64 -19.09
C ASP A 32 20.43 -7.73 -19.43
N LEU A 33 19.45 -7.95 -18.57
CA LEU A 33 18.42 -8.98 -18.72
C LEU A 33 17.11 -8.45 -19.28
N PHE A 34 16.69 -7.26 -18.84
CA PHE A 34 15.34 -6.76 -19.04
C PHE A 34 15.27 -5.49 -19.87
N ASP A 35 14.41 -5.50 -20.89
CA ASP A 35 13.89 -4.33 -21.58
C ASP A 35 12.50 -4.01 -20.99
N ILE A 36 12.42 -2.93 -20.20
CA ILE A 36 11.29 -2.65 -19.33
C ILE A 36 10.26 -1.78 -20.04
N TYR A 37 8.99 -2.12 -19.86
CA TYR A 37 7.78 -1.40 -20.26
C TYR A 37 6.89 -1.20 -19.04
N ILE A 38 6.07 -0.15 -19.01
CA ILE A 38 5.22 0.18 -17.86
C ILE A 38 3.79 0.44 -18.33
N LYS A 39 2.83 -0.23 -17.66
CA LYS A 39 1.40 0.07 -17.74
C LYS A 39 0.92 0.53 -16.36
N PRO A 40 0.79 1.85 -16.13
CA PRO A 40 0.31 2.35 -14.86
C PRO A 40 -1.18 2.05 -14.70
N ILE A 41 -1.58 1.73 -13.46
CA ILE A 41 -2.99 1.59 -13.07
C ILE A 41 -3.35 2.59 -11.97
N ASN A 42 -4.62 2.94 -11.89
CA ASN A 42 -5.14 3.76 -10.80
C ASN A 42 -5.29 2.91 -9.52
N TRP A 43 -5.19 3.56 -8.37
CA TRP A 43 -5.32 2.90 -7.08
C TRP A 43 -6.21 3.67 -6.13
N GLY A 44 -7.50 3.37 -6.16
CA GLY A 44 -8.50 3.94 -5.27
C GLY A 44 -8.43 5.46 -5.14
N LYS A 45 -8.70 5.95 -3.93
CA LYS A 45 -8.64 7.38 -3.58
C LYS A 45 -7.26 7.71 -3.00
N THR A 46 -6.22 7.69 -3.82
CA THR A 46 -4.84 7.99 -3.40
C THR A 46 -4.30 9.22 -4.11
N SER A 47 -3.33 9.88 -3.48
CA SER A 47 -2.55 10.96 -4.12
C SER A 47 -1.60 10.37 -5.17
N TRP A 48 -1.24 11.20 -6.15
CA TRP A 48 -0.23 10.88 -7.14
C TRP A 48 1.12 11.46 -6.72
N ILE A 49 2.19 10.84 -7.22
CA ILE A 49 3.54 11.41 -7.15
C ILE A 49 3.58 12.56 -8.14
N VAL A 50 3.78 13.77 -7.63
CA VAL A 50 3.85 15.00 -8.43
C VAL A 50 5.26 15.57 -8.52
N GLU A 51 6.18 15.06 -7.71
CA GLU A 51 7.59 15.45 -7.73
C GLU A 51 8.23 15.05 -9.05
N ASN A 52 9.02 15.97 -9.61
CA ASN A 52 9.77 15.75 -10.84
C ASN A 52 11.16 15.16 -10.54
N SER A 53 11.18 13.96 -9.92
CA SER A 53 12.41 13.21 -9.67
C SER A 53 12.90 12.47 -10.92
N ASP A 54 14.17 12.07 -10.94
CA ASP A 54 14.74 11.27 -12.03
C ASP A 54 13.97 9.95 -12.22
N GLU A 55 13.53 9.31 -11.13
CA GLU A 55 12.72 8.11 -11.20
C GLU A 55 11.37 8.38 -11.85
N ARG A 56 10.71 9.51 -11.49
CA ARG A 56 9.43 9.89 -12.09
C ARG A 56 9.59 10.19 -13.59
N GLN A 57 10.59 10.92 -13.98
CA GLN A 57 10.87 11.21 -15.39
C GLN A 57 11.13 9.91 -16.18
N TRP A 58 11.91 9.00 -15.58
CA TRP A 58 12.17 7.70 -16.21
C TRP A 58 10.89 6.87 -16.37
N ILE A 59 10.00 6.87 -15.39
CA ILE A 59 8.69 6.21 -15.46
C ILE A 59 7.85 6.80 -16.60
N ASP A 60 7.76 8.13 -16.69
CA ASP A 60 6.97 8.81 -17.71
C ASP A 60 7.50 8.49 -19.13
N GLN A 61 8.79 8.57 -19.35
CA GLN A 61 9.44 8.19 -20.63
C GLN A 61 9.20 6.71 -20.98
N THR A 62 9.21 5.82 -19.97
CA THR A 62 8.98 4.39 -20.20
C THR A 62 7.50 4.12 -20.51
N ILE A 63 6.57 4.88 -19.96
CA ILE A 63 5.14 4.83 -20.31
C ILE A 63 4.95 5.25 -21.78
N GLU A 64 5.57 6.35 -22.20
CA GLU A 64 5.54 6.81 -23.61
C GLU A 64 6.12 5.76 -24.57
N LYS A 65 7.27 5.18 -24.22
CA LYS A 65 7.86 4.04 -24.94
C LYS A 65 6.89 2.87 -25.06
N THR A 66 6.19 2.54 -23.96
CA THR A 66 5.22 1.44 -23.92
C THR A 66 4.05 1.69 -24.86
N ILE A 67 3.50 2.89 -24.86
CA ILE A 67 2.41 3.30 -25.77
C ILE A 67 2.85 3.14 -27.23
N GLY A 68 4.00 3.68 -27.59
CA GLY A 68 4.54 3.58 -28.96
C GLY A 68 4.80 2.13 -29.38
N TYR A 69 5.28 1.28 -28.46
CA TYR A 69 5.52 -0.12 -28.73
C TYR A 69 4.22 -0.91 -28.97
N LEU A 70 3.19 -0.66 -28.16
CA LEU A 70 1.87 -1.31 -28.29
C LEU A 70 1.15 -0.86 -29.58
N GLN A 71 1.28 0.40 -29.98
CA GLN A 71 0.71 0.91 -31.25
C GLN A 71 1.29 0.21 -32.49
N GLN A 72 2.51 -0.32 -32.38
CA GLN A 72 3.17 -1.10 -33.42
C GLN A 72 2.87 -2.62 -33.34
N GLY A 73 1.93 -3.04 -32.48
CA GLY A 73 1.59 -4.44 -32.28
C GLY A 73 2.61 -5.21 -31.43
N GLY A 74 3.39 -4.50 -30.61
CA GLY A 74 4.38 -5.10 -29.72
C GLY A 74 3.79 -6.05 -28.70
N THR A 75 4.52 -7.13 -28.39
CA THR A 75 4.15 -8.15 -27.37
C THR A 75 5.27 -8.31 -26.35
N PHE A 76 4.96 -8.91 -25.20
CA PHE A 76 5.89 -9.03 -24.08
C PHE A 76 6.24 -10.49 -23.79
N ASP A 77 7.49 -10.73 -23.39
CA ASP A 77 7.93 -12.04 -22.90
C ASP A 77 7.38 -12.32 -21.50
N ILE A 78 7.39 -11.31 -20.64
CA ILE A 78 7.02 -11.43 -19.23
C ILE A 78 6.10 -10.27 -18.85
N SER A 79 5.04 -10.55 -18.09
CA SER A 79 4.33 -9.54 -17.31
C SER A 79 4.61 -9.72 -15.82
N LEU A 80 4.89 -8.62 -15.13
CA LEU A 80 4.93 -8.55 -13.66
C LEU A 80 3.81 -7.60 -13.21
N GLN A 81 2.79 -8.15 -12.56
CA GLN A 81 1.56 -7.42 -12.25
C GLN A 81 1.45 -7.19 -10.74
N VAL A 82 1.70 -5.96 -10.32
CA VAL A 82 1.71 -5.54 -8.91
C VAL A 82 0.35 -4.96 -8.55
N THR A 83 -0.57 -5.84 -8.19
CA THR A 83 -1.97 -5.49 -7.87
C THR A 83 -2.66 -6.60 -7.06
N ILE A 84 -3.94 -6.45 -6.78
CA ILE A 84 -4.75 -7.51 -6.15
C ILE A 84 -5.10 -8.60 -7.17
N PRO A 85 -5.21 -9.86 -6.74
CA PRO A 85 -5.36 -10.99 -7.67
C PRO A 85 -6.54 -10.91 -8.63
N ASN A 86 -7.68 -10.36 -8.23
CA ASN A 86 -8.83 -10.22 -9.13
C ASN A 86 -8.59 -9.29 -10.34
N GLU A 87 -7.49 -8.54 -10.36
CA GLU A 87 -7.07 -7.70 -11.49
C GLU A 87 -5.99 -8.35 -12.37
N PHE A 88 -5.51 -9.55 -12.04
CA PHE A 88 -4.52 -10.26 -12.84
C PHE A 88 -5.06 -10.60 -14.22
N GLN A 89 -4.20 -10.48 -15.23
CA GLN A 89 -4.53 -10.68 -16.64
C GLN A 89 -3.44 -11.50 -17.34
N ASN A 90 -3.84 -12.33 -18.27
CA ASN A 90 -2.92 -13.03 -19.17
C ASN A 90 -2.57 -12.11 -20.35
N ILE A 91 -1.43 -11.41 -20.28
CA ILE A 91 -1.02 -10.35 -21.25
C ILE A 91 0.39 -10.52 -21.81
N ALA A 92 1.11 -11.54 -21.40
CA ALA A 92 2.45 -11.85 -21.87
C ALA A 92 2.62 -13.37 -22.06
N HIS A 93 3.76 -13.80 -22.58
CA HIS A 93 4.07 -15.23 -22.68
C HIS A 93 4.20 -15.88 -21.30
N THR A 94 4.80 -15.17 -20.34
CA THR A 94 4.88 -15.58 -18.93
C THR A 94 4.26 -14.50 -18.07
N ASN A 95 3.31 -14.86 -17.20
CA ASN A 95 2.56 -13.91 -16.38
C ASN A 95 2.82 -14.17 -14.90
N ILE A 96 3.34 -13.16 -14.20
CA ILE A 96 3.69 -13.21 -12.79
C ILE A 96 2.80 -12.23 -12.03
N GLY A 97 1.98 -12.74 -11.11
CA GLY A 97 1.23 -11.92 -10.18
C GLY A 97 2.09 -11.57 -8.96
N TYR A 98 2.08 -10.31 -8.54
CA TYR A 98 2.74 -9.86 -7.31
C TYR A 98 1.77 -9.09 -6.44
N THR A 99 1.35 -9.69 -5.33
CA THR A 99 0.33 -9.15 -4.44
C THR A 99 0.84 -9.00 -3.01
N ALA A 100 0.35 -7.96 -2.31
CA ALA A 100 0.55 -7.83 -0.86
C ALA A 100 -0.16 -8.94 -0.07
N GLY A 101 -1.12 -9.62 -0.71
CA GLY A 101 -1.93 -10.64 -0.06
C GLY A 101 -3.04 -10.02 0.81
N ILE A 102 -3.38 -10.71 1.88
CA ILE A 102 -4.50 -10.35 2.75
C ILE A 102 -4.13 -10.57 4.21
N GLU A 103 -4.70 -9.78 5.10
CA GLU A 103 -4.48 -9.87 6.55
C GLU A 103 -5.36 -10.94 7.23
N THR A 104 -6.43 -11.40 6.55
CA THR A 104 -7.31 -12.48 7.04
C THR A 104 -6.73 -13.86 6.76
N THR A 105 -7.40 -14.89 7.25
CA THR A 105 -6.99 -16.30 7.09
C THR A 105 -7.58 -16.97 5.86
N GLN A 106 -8.36 -16.24 5.05
CA GLN A 106 -9.03 -16.76 3.87
C GLN A 106 -9.12 -15.69 2.79
N VAL A 107 -8.90 -16.08 1.53
CA VAL A 107 -9.10 -15.24 0.34
C VAL A 107 -10.47 -15.52 -0.30
N ALA A 108 -10.91 -14.63 -1.19
CA ALA A 108 -12.10 -14.88 -2.00
C ALA A 108 -11.82 -15.96 -3.08
N PRO A 109 -12.83 -16.76 -3.48
CA PRO A 109 -12.69 -17.75 -4.56
C PRO A 109 -12.14 -17.15 -5.86
N GLU A 110 -12.59 -15.95 -6.21
CA GLU A 110 -12.11 -15.22 -7.38
C GLU A 110 -10.59 -14.98 -7.37
N TRP A 111 -10.01 -14.73 -6.19
CA TRP A 111 -8.56 -14.58 -6.08
C TRP A 111 -7.81 -15.86 -6.42
N THR A 112 -8.30 -17.01 -5.93
CA THR A 112 -7.73 -18.32 -6.25
C THR A 112 -7.83 -18.62 -7.75
N GLN A 113 -8.99 -18.33 -8.36
CA GLN A 113 -9.19 -18.48 -9.80
C GLN A 113 -8.19 -17.63 -10.59
N LYS A 114 -8.04 -16.36 -10.22
CA LYS A 114 -7.14 -15.42 -10.91
C LYS A 114 -5.66 -15.72 -10.67
N CYS A 115 -5.29 -16.26 -9.52
CA CYS A 115 -3.95 -16.76 -9.29
C CYS A 115 -3.61 -17.91 -10.22
N ASN A 116 -4.55 -18.83 -10.46
CA ASN A 116 -4.36 -19.97 -11.36
C ASN A 116 -4.25 -19.59 -12.86
N GLU A 117 -4.61 -18.35 -13.23
CA GLU A 117 -4.38 -17.81 -14.58
C GLU A 117 -2.92 -17.32 -14.77
N MET A 118 -2.12 -17.26 -13.72
CA MET A 118 -0.71 -16.84 -13.75
C MET A 118 0.22 -18.04 -13.81
N ASP A 119 1.45 -17.84 -14.28
CA ASP A 119 2.51 -18.87 -14.25
C ASP A 119 3.18 -18.97 -12.88
N SER A 120 3.14 -17.88 -12.09
CA SER A 120 3.67 -17.85 -10.72
C SER A 120 3.12 -16.64 -9.96
N ILE A 121 3.07 -16.76 -8.63
CA ILE A 121 2.63 -15.70 -7.74
C ILE A 121 3.77 -15.32 -6.79
N ILE A 122 3.98 -14.02 -6.61
CA ILE A 122 4.84 -13.46 -5.57
C ILE A 122 3.95 -12.83 -4.50
N VAL A 123 4.25 -13.15 -3.24
CA VAL A 123 3.60 -12.58 -2.06
C VAL A 123 4.64 -12.00 -1.10
N VAL A 124 4.19 -11.11 -0.21
CA VAL A 124 5.10 -10.35 0.67
C VAL A 124 5.39 -11.03 2.02
N SER A 125 4.72 -12.13 2.33
CA SER A 125 4.90 -12.82 3.61
C SER A 125 4.52 -14.29 3.53
N ASN A 126 5.10 -15.09 4.44
CA ASN A 126 4.70 -16.50 4.62
C ASN A 126 3.22 -16.64 5.02
N HIS A 127 2.65 -15.64 5.71
CA HIS A 127 1.23 -15.64 6.03
C HIS A 127 0.41 -15.57 4.74
N SER A 128 0.64 -14.58 3.90
CA SER A 128 -0.07 -14.40 2.62
C SER A 128 0.09 -15.63 1.71
N GLY A 129 1.29 -16.23 1.65
CA GLY A 129 1.54 -17.46 0.91
C GLY A 129 0.64 -18.59 1.39
N ARG A 130 0.70 -18.90 2.68
CA ARG A 130 -0.12 -19.99 3.27
C ARG A 130 -1.62 -19.77 3.10
N VAL A 131 -2.10 -18.53 3.18
CA VAL A 131 -3.54 -18.23 2.99
C VAL A 131 -3.98 -18.56 1.57
N ILE A 132 -3.17 -18.25 0.55
CA ILE A 132 -3.49 -18.55 -0.85
C ILE A 132 -3.32 -20.06 -1.12
N GLU A 133 -2.25 -20.68 -0.65
CA GLU A 133 -1.96 -22.11 -0.82
C GLU A 133 -3.04 -23.00 -0.21
N ASN A 134 -3.55 -22.64 0.97
CA ASN A 134 -4.56 -23.42 1.69
C ASN A 134 -6.00 -23.06 1.29
N ALA A 135 -6.20 -22.09 0.40
CA ALA A 135 -7.53 -21.72 -0.07
C ALA A 135 -8.12 -22.88 -0.91
N ALA A 136 -9.28 -23.37 -0.49
CA ALA A 136 -10.01 -24.40 -1.19
C ALA A 136 -11.51 -24.13 -1.12
N PHE A 137 -12.18 -24.20 -2.27
CA PHE A 137 -13.61 -23.91 -2.40
C PHE A 137 -14.31 -25.03 -3.18
N GLU A 138 -15.35 -25.57 -2.60
CA GLU A 138 -16.24 -26.48 -3.31
C GLU A 138 -17.25 -25.70 -4.15
N GLY A 139 -17.44 -26.11 -5.37
CA GLY A 139 -18.40 -25.53 -6.29
C GLY A 139 -19.05 -26.60 -7.18
N VAL A 140 -19.94 -26.15 -8.05
CA VAL A 140 -20.56 -27.00 -9.07
C VAL A 140 -20.38 -26.31 -10.40
N ASN A 141 -19.89 -27.04 -11.39
CA ASN A 141 -19.86 -26.56 -12.77
C ASN A 141 -21.29 -26.41 -13.28
N GLU A 142 -21.74 -25.20 -13.52
CA GLU A 142 -23.12 -24.90 -13.94
C GLU A 142 -23.50 -25.56 -15.28
N ALA A 143 -22.51 -25.78 -16.15
CA ALA A 143 -22.73 -26.38 -17.47
C ALA A 143 -22.85 -27.91 -17.42
N THR A 144 -22.12 -28.58 -16.50
CA THR A 144 -22.05 -30.05 -16.46
C THR A 144 -22.71 -30.63 -15.20
N GLY A 145 -22.98 -29.85 -14.18
CA GLY A 145 -23.48 -30.28 -12.87
C GLY A 145 -22.45 -31.05 -12.02
N GLU A 146 -21.19 -31.10 -12.47
CA GLU A 146 -20.13 -31.81 -11.76
C GLU A 146 -19.60 -30.97 -10.59
N LYS A 147 -19.27 -31.64 -9.47
CA LYS A 147 -18.58 -31.03 -8.37
C LYS A 147 -17.15 -30.66 -8.75
N ILE A 148 -16.75 -29.44 -8.51
CA ILE A 148 -15.39 -28.95 -8.72
C ILE A 148 -14.81 -28.51 -7.38
N LEU A 149 -13.49 -28.70 -7.23
CA LEU A 149 -12.71 -28.16 -6.11
C LEU A 149 -11.75 -27.11 -6.67
N LEU A 150 -12.03 -25.83 -6.38
CA LEU A 150 -11.14 -24.73 -6.72
C LEU A 150 -10.08 -24.59 -5.63
N LYS A 151 -8.83 -24.79 -5.96
CA LYS A 151 -7.66 -24.60 -5.09
C LYS A 151 -6.53 -23.93 -5.84
N ASN A 152 -5.52 -23.45 -5.13
CA ASN A 152 -4.31 -22.94 -5.77
C ASN A 152 -3.55 -24.07 -6.49
N GLU A 153 -3.14 -23.82 -7.73
CA GLU A 153 -2.42 -24.78 -8.60
C GLU A 153 -1.06 -24.22 -9.07
N VAL A 154 -0.72 -22.98 -8.69
CA VAL A 154 0.51 -22.31 -9.13
C VAL A 154 1.50 -22.12 -7.98
N ASP A 155 2.78 -22.02 -8.34
CA ASP A 155 3.85 -21.81 -7.40
C ASP A 155 3.75 -20.42 -6.76
N ILE A 156 3.90 -20.38 -5.42
CA ILE A 156 3.90 -19.16 -4.65
C ILE A 156 5.31 -18.90 -4.12
N ASN A 157 5.82 -17.73 -4.40
CA ASN A 157 7.13 -17.26 -3.97
C ASN A 157 6.98 -16.14 -2.94
N VAL A 158 7.68 -16.23 -1.81
CA VAL A 158 7.66 -15.20 -0.79
C VAL A 158 8.85 -14.27 -0.96
N VAL A 159 8.56 -12.98 -1.21
CA VAL A 159 9.54 -11.91 -1.28
C VAL A 159 9.10 -10.81 -0.32
N ASN A 160 9.76 -10.71 0.83
CA ASN A 160 9.43 -9.73 1.84
C ASN A 160 9.66 -8.30 1.34
N TYR A 161 8.95 -7.33 1.94
CA TYR A 161 9.18 -5.92 1.63
C TYR A 161 10.62 -5.52 1.94
N PRO A 162 11.28 -4.78 1.03
CA PRO A 162 12.57 -4.18 1.34
C PRO A 162 12.38 -3.05 2.37
N VAL A 163 13.43 -2.81 3.14
CA VAL A 163 13.50 -1.69 4.09
C VAL A 163 14.44 -0.63 3.52
N LYS A 164 13.96 0.63 3.48
CA LYS A 164 14.81 1.77 3.11
C LYS A 164 15.68 2.16 4.30
N THR A 165 16.94 2.46 4.03
CA THR A 165 17.89 3.01 4.99
C THR A 165 18.28 4.42 4.53
N PHE A 166 18.46 5.33 5.47
CA PHE A 166 18.85 6.71 5.21
C PHE A 166 20.11 7.03 6.01
N GLU A 167 21.09 7.66 5.36
CA GLU A 167 22.36 8.06 6.00
C GLU A 167 22.16 9.32 6.83
N GLU A 168 21.36 10.26 6.33
CA GLU A 168 21.01 11.50 6.99
C GLU A 168 19.50 11.67 7.03
N LEU A 169 19.01 12.17 8.16
CA LEU A 169 17.60 12.47 8.37
C LEU A 169 17.39 13.96 8.57
N PRO A 170 16.37 14.57 7.94
CA PRO A 170 16.03 15.95 8.19
C PRO A 170 15.59 16.15 9.63
N ASP A 171 15.92 17.30 10.21
CA ASP A 171 15.36 17.70 11.48
C ASP A 171 13.87 18.02 11.32
N LEU A 172 13.06 17.44 12.19
CA LEU A 172 11.60 17.58 12.17
C LEU A 172 11.13 18.27 13.46
N GLU A 173 10.48 19.40 13.32
CA GLU A 173 9.86 20.07 14.46
C GLU A 173 8.44 19.52 14.69
N LEU A 174 8.20 18.98 15.88
CA LEU A 174 6.87 18.58 16.36
C LEU A 174 6.48 19.46 17.54
N ASP A 175 5.43 20.26 17.35
CA ASP A 175 4.85 21.11 18.40
C ASP A 175 3.88 20.25 19.24
N VAL A 176 4.45 19.50 20.20
CA VAL A 176 3.73 18.68 21.15
C VAL A 176 4.18 19.03 22.57
N ASP A 177 3.23 19.22 23.47
CA ASP A 177 3.44 19.68 24.83
C ASP A 177 3.01 18.63 25.88
N THR A 178 3.09 17.36 25.53
CA THR A 178 2.79 16.19 26.35
C THR A 178 4.05 15.37 26.64
N ASP A 179 4.08 14.72 27.81
CA ASP A 179 5.28 14.04 28.32
C ASP A 179 5.57 12.72 27.59
N PHE A 180 4.51 12.06 27.10
CA PHE A 180 4.60 10.79 26.36
C PHE A 180 3.66 10.86 25.16
N ASN A 181 4.17 10.50 23.97
CA ASN A 181 3.37 10.56 22.75
C ASN A 181 3.35 9.23 22.00
N PHE A 182 2.14 8.82 21.68
CA PHE A 182 1.87 7.77 20.69
C PHE A 182 1.80 8.37 19.28
N LEU A 183 2.26 7.63 18.31
CA LEU A 183 2.10 7.94 16.88
C LEU A 183 1.16 6.92 16.24
N THR A 184 0.18 7.38 15.47
CA THR A 184 -0.56 6.56 14.52
C THR A 184 -0.47 7.16 13.14
N VAL A 185 -0.20 6.31 12.12
CA VAL A 185 -0.08 6.71 10.71
C VAL A 185 -1.14 5.93 9.92
N ALA A 186 -2.22 6.58 9.58
CA ALA A 186 -3.33 5.92 8.90
C ALA A 186 -4.15 6.90 8.06
N GLN A 187 -4.57 6.49 6.87
CA GLN A 187 -5.59 7.19 6.10
C GLN A 187 -6.94 7.07 6.83
N MET A 188 -7.74 8.15 6.85
CA MET A 188 -9.11 8.12 7.37
C MET A 188 -10.00 7.26 6.48
N GLY A 189 -10.28 6.03 6.94
CA GLY A 189 -11.16 5.11 6.25
C GLY A 189 -11.60 3.97 7.18
N PRO A 190 -12.72 3.31 6.89
CA PRO A 190 -13.29 2.28 7.75
C PRO A 190 -12.31 1.16 8.12
N ARG A 191 -11.50 0.71 7.16
CA ARG A 191 -10.52 -0.37 7.36
C ARG A 191 -9.44 -0.02 8.39
N LYS A 192 -9.06 1.26 8.49
CA LYS A 192 -8.01 1.72 9.42
C LYS A 192 -8.54 2.03 10.82
N ASN A 193 -9.85 1.99 11.00
CA ASN A 193 -10.53 2.11 12.29
C ASN A 193 -10.05 3.26 13.20
N LEU A 194 -9.63 4.36 12.56
CA LEU A 194 -8.98 5.49 13.25
C LEU A 194 -9.92 6.16 14.27
N GLU A 195 -11.24 6.14 14.02
CA GLU A 195 -12.24 6.66 14.96
C GLU A 195 -12.18 5.94 16.31
N ASN A 196 -12.18 4.59 16.30
CA ASN A 196 -12.09 3.83 17.53
C ASN A 196 -10.70 3.94 18.17
N THR A 197 -9.63 4.04 17.39
CA THR A 197 -8.28 4.28 17.90
C THR A 197 -8.24 5.53 18.76
N ILE A 198 -8.79 6.65 18.24
CA ILE A 198 -8.83 7.93 18.93
C ILE A 198 -9.75 7.84 20.15
N LYS A 199 -10.93 7.23 19.99
CA LYS A 199 -11.88 7.05 21.09
C LYS A 199 -11.24 6.30 22.26
N TRP A 200 -10.70 5.12 22.03
CA TRP A 200 -10.10 4.30 23.08
C TRP A 200 -8.86 4.96 23.69
N PHE A 201 -8.04 5.63 22.90
CA PHE A 201 -6.94 6.42 23.42
C PHE A 201 -7.42 7.51 24.38
N VAL A 202 -8.43 8.29 23.99
CA VAL A 202 -8.96 9.38 24.83
C VAL A 202 -9.65 8.85 26.09
N GLU A 203 -10.39 7.76 26.00
CA GLU A 203 -11.05 7.12 27.15
C GLU A 203 -10.03 6.57 28.16
N GLU A 204 -8.96 5.93 27.69
CA GLU A 204 -7.91 5.33 28.52
C GLU A 204 -7.06 6.37 29.22
N PHE A 205 -6.59 7.36 28.46
CA PHE A 205 -5.60 8.35 28.93
C PHE A 205 -6.19 9.69 29.35
N LYS A 206 -7.51 9.80 29.54
CA LYS A 206 -8.17 11.10 29.83
C LYS A 206 -7.57 11.88 30.99
N ASP A 207 -7.05 11.21 32.02
CA ASP A 207 -6.51 11.81 33.25
C ASP A 207 -4.97 11.98 33.21
N GLU A 208 -4.32 11.63 32.09
CA GLU A 208 -2.87 11.62 31.95
C GLU A 208 -2.38 12.66 30.93
N ASN A 209 -1.17 13.19 31.14
CA ASN A 209 -0.53 14.14 30.20
C ASN A 209 0.15 13.39 29.04
N VAL A 210 -0.67 12.71 28.22
CA VAL A 210 -0.24 11.85 27.11
C VAL A 210 -0.81 12.39 25.80
N GLY A 211 -0.04 12.29 24.73
CA GLY A 211 -0.41 12.74 23.38
C GLY A 211 -0.63 11.60 22.39
N LEU A 212 -1.57 11.77 21.47
CA LEU A 212 -1.70 10.96 20.27
C LEU A 212 -1.45 11.82 19.04
N ILE A 213 -0.33 11.60 18.38
CA ILE A 213 0.01 12.21 17.09
C ILE A 213 -0.65 11.39 16.00
N VAL A 214 -1.60 11.98 15.28
CA VAL A 214 -2.36 11.34 14.21
C VAL A 214 -1.85 11.86 12.86
N LYS A 215 -0.98 11.13 12.21
CA LYS A 215 -0.55 11.40 10.83
C LYS A 215 -1.58 10.80 9.88
N THR A 216 -2.39 11.66 9.26
CA THR A 216 -3.57 11.21 8.50
C THR A 216 -3.89 12.09 7.29
N ASN A 217 -4.69 11.55 6.39
CA ASN A 217 -5.41 12.24 5.32
C ASN A 217 -6.72 11.49 5.01
N ILE A 218 -7.66 12.11 4.32
CA ILE A 218 -8.86 11.43 3.79
C ILE A 218 -8.51 10.77 2.46
N ALA A 219 -7.96 11.53 1.52
CA ALA A 219 -7.63 11.04 0.19
C ALA A 219 -6.37 11.68 -0.41
N LYS A 220 -6.10 12.94 -0.06
CA LYS A 220 -5.04 13.76 -0.65
C LYS A 220 -4.35 14.60 0.43
N ASN A 221 -3.31 15.35 0.02
CA ASN A 221 -2.58 16.25 0.92
C ASN A 221 -2.92 17.74 0.66
N SER A 222 -4.14 18.04 0.23
CA SER A 222 -4.61 19.41 -0.04
C SER A 222 -5.09 20.11 1.23
N LEU A 223 -5.21 21.44 1.17
CA LEU A 223 -5.79 22.23 2.27
C LEU A 223 -7.24 21.84 2.56
N ILE A 224 -8.03 21.50 1.54
CA ILE A 224 -9.42 21.03 1.69
C ILE A 224 -9.44 19.69 2.46
N ASP A 225 -8.57 18.77 2.12
CA ASP A 225 -8.42 17.49 2.81
C ASP A 225 -8.02 17.71 4.28
N ARG A 226 -7.08 18.64 4.53
CA ARG A 226 -6.67 19.01 5.90
C ARG A 226 -7.84 19.53 6.74
N VAL A 227 -8.65 20.42 6.18
CA VAL A 227 -9.84 20.95 6.87
C VAL A 227 -10.82 19.82 7.18
N GLY A 228 -11.08 18.93 6.23
CA GLY A 228 -11.93 17.75 6.45
C GLY A 228 -11.39 16.81 7.54
N CYS A 229 -10.08 16.54 7.53
CA CYS A 229 -9.43 15.76 8.60
C CYS A 229 -9.61 16.41 9.97
N MET A 230 -9.37 17.71 10.05
CA MET A 230 -9.50 18.46 11.32
C MET A 230 -10.93 18.45 11.85
N GLN A 231 -11.92 18.63 10.97
CA GLN A 231 -13.34 18.54 11.35
C GLN A 231 -13.68 17.14 11.88
N ASN A 232 -13.33 16.09 11.16
CA ASN A 232 -13.59 14.71 11.57
C ASN A 232 -12.94 14.38 12.94
N LEU A 233 -11.68 14.77 13.13
CA LEU A 233 -10.98 14.55 14.41
C LEU A 233 -11.67 15.30 15.55
N SER A 234 -12.04 16.57 15.32
CA SER A 234 -12.76 17.38 16.31
C SER A 234 -14.11 16.78 16.67
N GLU A 235 -14.87 16.29 15.68
CA GLU A 235 -16.15 15.64 15.90
C GLU A 235 -16.03 14.34 16.72
N ILE A 236 -15.02 13.50 16.42
CA ILE A 236 -14.74 12.28 17.17
C ILE A 236 -14.48 12.62 18.64
N VAL A 237 -13.57 13.55 18.89
CA VAL A 237 -13.19 13.94 20.26
C VAL A 237 -14.35 14.60 21.02
N ASN A 238 -15.10 15.51 20.36
CA ASN A 238 -16.22 16.21 21.00
C ASN A 238 -17.39 15.26 21.35
N ARG A 239 -17.65 14.24 20.53
CA ARG A 239 -18.68 13.22 20.84
C ARG A 239 -18.41 12.43 22.13
N LEU A 240 -17.16 12.40 22.60
CA LEU A 240 -16.82 11.71 23.86
C LEU A 240 -17.23 12.50 25.13
N GLY A 241 -17.49 13.79 25.02
CA GLY A 241 -17.92 14.62 26.15
C GLY A 241 -16.87 14.73 27.27
N LEU A 242 -15.59 14.50 26.95
CA LEU A 242 -14.47 14.53 27.90
C LEU A 242 -13.69 15.85 27.78
N GLU A 243 -14.36 16.97 28.07
CA GLU A 243 -13.80 18.31 27.89
C GLU A 243 -12.62 18.63 28.84
N ASN A 244 -12.64 18.04 30.06
CA ASN A 244 -11.61 18.26 31.07
C ASN A 244 -10.43 17.25 30.98
N ARG A 245 -10.33 16.48 29.90
CA ARG A 245 -9.24 15.53 29.73
C ARG A 245 -7.89 16.23 29.70
N LYS A 246 -6.87 15.53 30.24
CA LYS A 246 -5.47 15.98 30.17
C LYS A 246 -4.79 15.51 28.87
N CYS A 247 -5.19 14.34 28.36
CA CYS A 247 -4.61 13.82 27.12
C CYS A 247 -4.96 14.70 25.92
N LYS A 248 -4.07 14.73 24.94
CA LYS A 248 -4.18 15.55 23.73
C LYS A 248 -4.14 14.72 22.46
N VAL A 249 -4.84 15.18 21.43
CA VAL A 249 -4.80 14.59 20.08
C VAL A 249 -4.27 15.65 19.14
N PHE A 250 -3.12 15.37 18.52
CA PHE A 250 -2.43 16.24 17.58
C PHE A 250 -2.61 15.73 16.16
N MET A 251 -2.99 16.59 15.24
CA MET A 251 -3.11 16.23 13.83
C MET A 251 -1.86 16.62 13.05
N LEU A 252 -1.25 15.65 12.39
CA LEU A 252 -0.20 15.85 11.40
C LEU A 252 -0.76 15.53 10.01
N HIS A 253 -0.86 16.54 9.15
CA HIS A 253 -1.40 16.42 7.80
C HIS A 253 -0.45 17.06 6.79
N GLY A 254 -0.44 16.51 5.60
CA GLY A 254 0.37 17.00 4.50
C GLY A 254 1.30 15.92 3.96
N HIS A 255 1.98 16.26 2.87
CA HIS A 255 2.99 15.40 2.30
C HIS A 255 4.25 15.42 3.17
N MET A 256 4.84 14.26 3.34
CA MET A 256 6.19 14.08 3.91
C MET A 256 6.99 13.21 2.94
N THR A 257 8.28 13.51 2.79
CA THR A 257 9.21 12.65 2.06
C THR A 257 9.48 11.36 2.84
N ASP A 258 10.17 10.41 2.23
CA ASP A 258 10.54 9.16 2.92
C ASP A 258 11.48 9.45 4.10
N GLU A 259 12.40 10.38 3.95
CA GLU A 259 13.32 10.84 4.98
C GLU A 259 12.58 11.53 6.13
N GLU A 260 11.64 12.43 5.83
CA GLU A 260 10.79 13.09 6.85
C GLU A 260 9.90 12.08 7.58
N MET A 261 9.35 11.09 6.87
CA MET A 261 8.59 10.01 7.51
C MET A 261 9.47 9.18 8.43
N HIS A 262 10.71 8.90 8.04
CA HIS A 262 11.66 8.18 8.90
C HIS A 262 12.05 9.02 10.12
N SER A 263 12.28 10.33 9.93
CA SER A 263 12.48 11.29 11.05
C SER A 263 11.30 11.30 12.01
N LEU A 264 10.05 11.22 11.49
CA LEU A 264 8.87 11.16 12.33
C LEU A 264 8.83 9.88 13.18
N TYR A 265 9.12 8.72 12.58
CA TYR A 265 9.12 7.43 13.30
C TYR A 265 10.21 7.34 14.38
N THR A 266 11.34 8.01 14.18
CA THR A 266 12.49 8.01 15.10
C THR A 266 12.58 9.27 15.96
N HIS A 267 11.59 10.17 15.87
CA HIS A 267 11.60 11.44 16.58
C HIS A 267 11.56 11.25 18.09
N LYS A 268 12.38 12.03 18.82
CA LYS A 268 12.52 11.95 20.29
C LYS A 268 11.21 12.15 21.06
N ALA A 269 10.27 12.89 20.50
CA ALA A 269 8.95 13.10 21.10
C ALA A 269 7.95 11.96 20.80
N VAL A 270 8.30 10.99 19.95
CA VAL A 270 7.48 9.80 19.65
C VAL A 270 7.99 8.64 20.48
N ASN A 271 7.21 8.15 21.42
CA ASN A 271 7.62 7.14 22.39
C ASN A 271 7.11 5.73 22.02
N ALA A 272 5.94 5.66 21.36
CA ALA A 272 5.35 4.39 20.93
C ALA A 272 4.47 4.58 19.67
N MET A 273 4.20 3.47 18.97
CA MET A 273 3.24 3.45 17.86
C MET A 273 1.95 2.73 18.25
N LEU A 274 0.82 3.27 17.81
CA LEU A 274 -0.47 2.58 17.77
C LEU A 274 -0.78 2.19 16.33
N ALA A 275 -0.84 0.90 16.06
CA ALA A 275 -1.24 0.33 14.77
C ALA A 275 -2.39 -0.65 15.00
N LEU A 276 -3.57 -0.34 14.42
CA LEU A 276 -4.79 -1.16 14.49
C LEU A 276 -5.14 -1.72 13.12
#